data_aac1f034155b843cf85c48566e4b9e3f
#
_entry.id   aac1f034155b843cf85c48566e4b9e3f
#
_cell.length_a   1.000
_cell.length_b   1.000
_cell.length_c   1.000
_cell.angle_alpha   90.00
_cell.angle_beta   90.00
_cell.angle_gamma   90.00
#
_symmetry.space_group_name_H-M   'P 1'
#
loop_
_entity.id
_entity.type
_entity.pdbx_description
1 polymer ?
#
loop_
_entity_poly.entity_id
_entity_poly.type
_entity_poly.pdbx_seq_one_letter_code
_entity_poly.pdbx_strand_id
1 'polypeptide(L)'
;MKISNEYKAILVLFKDFLSDYNSRNLSKVVGISHAGMFKLLKKLEKREIIKPKRIGKAVIYSLDLNNSVTKREIEMALTLEAQNYAKWLEEFMVLRDISEFAVLFGSVIKDEKSAKDIDILIVADKKDFNKINNKIKDKNKILNKKIHLILQSPDEFKKDINNKNKVMLEIIKSGIVLFGQEKITKILEGK
;
A
#
# COMPACT_ATOMS: atom_id res chain seq x y z
N MET A 1 -5.09 15.90 -2.23
CA MET A 1 -4.56 16.49 -0.95
C MET A 1 -3.08 16.17 -0.82
N LYS A 2 -2.22 17.12 -0.38
CA LYS A 2 -0.76 16.86 -0.27
C LYS A 2 -0.49 16.00 0.98
N ILE A 3 0.05 14.79 0.78
CA ILE A 3 0.45 13.90 1.88
C ILE A 3 1.68 14.50 2.58
N SER A 4 1.69 14.53 3.91
CA SER A 4 2.82 15.02 4.70
C SER A 4 4.05 14.12 4.51
N ASN A 5 5.25 14.68 4.74
CA ASN A 5 6.49 13.89 4.66
C ASN A 5 6.54 12.78 5.73
N GLU A 6 5.85 12.96 6.85
CA GLU A 6 5.68 11.95 7.88
C GLU A 6 4.92 10.73 7.34
N TYR A 7 3.75 10.96 6.74
CA TYR A 7 2.98 9.88 6.12
C TYR A 7 3.66 9.26 4.91
N LYS A 8 4.42 10.04 4.12
CA LYS A 8 5.24 9.46 3.04
C LYS A 8 6.29 8.48 3.59
N ALA A 9 6.96 8.83 4.69
CA ALA A 9 7.94 7.96 5.33
C ALA A 9 7.27 6.68 5.87
N ILE A 10 6.12 6.80 6.52
CA ILE A 10 5.33 5.65 7.00
C ILE A 10 4.92 4.74 5.84
N LEU A 11 4.43 5.31 4.73
CA LEU A 11 4.05 4.54 3.53
C LEU A 11 5.22 3.78 2.94
N VAL A 12 6.40 4.40 2.81
CA VAL A 12 7.60 3.74 2.29
C VAL A 12 8.00 2.57 3.20
N LEU A 13 8.08 2.80 4.51
CA LEU A 13 8.45 1.75 5.48
C LEU A 13 7.42 0.61 5.52
N PHE A 14 6.13 0.90 5.32
CA PHE A 14 5.07 -0.09 5.31
C PHE A 14 5.03 -0.91 4.02
N LYS A 15 5.09 -0.24 2.88
CA LYS A 15 4.91 -0.89 1.57
C LYS A 15 6.16 -1.63 1.10
N ASP A 16 7.35 -1.14 1.46
CA ASP A 16 8.63 -1.75 1.10
C ASP A 16 9.34 -2.34 2.34
N PHE A 17 8.59 -3.16 3.08
CA PHE A 17 8.98 -3.71 4.38
C PHE A 17 10.16 -4.71 4.31
N LEU A 18 10.56 -5.17 3.12
CA LEU A 18 11.73 -6.03 2.95
C LEU A 18 13.04 -5.24 2.74
N SER A 19 12.95 -3.94 2.52
CA SER A 19 14.12 -3.08 2.30
C SER A 19 14.62 -2.47 3.60
N ASP A 20 15.94 -2.40 3.73
CA ASP A 20 16.58 -1.75 4.86
C ASP A 20 16.66 -0.23 4.64
N TYR A 21 15.91 0.53 5.43
CA TYR A 21 15.89 1.99 5.37
C TYR A 21 16.67 2.64 6.51
N ASN A 22 17.72 3.38 6.15
CA ASN A 22 18.37 4.35 7.02
C ASN A 22 17.92 5.78 6.71
N SER A 23 18.31 6.77 7.50
CA SER A 23 17.87 8.17 7.29
C SER A 23 18.28 8.73 5.92
N ARG A 24 19.42 8.28 5.35
CA ARG A 24 19.93 8.78 4.08
C ARG A 24 19.15 8.23 2.88
N ASN A 25 18.94 6.90 2.82
CA ASN A 25 18.19 6.33 1.69
C ASN A 25 16.70 6.68 1.78
N LEU A 26 16.10 6.70 2.97
CA LEU A 26 14.71 7.10 3.16
C LEU A 26 14.49 8.58 2.76
N SER A 27 15.44 9.49 3.07
CA SER A 27 15.35 10.90 2.68
C SER A 27 15.26 11.07 1.16
N LYS A 28 16.01 10.26 0.40
CA LYS A 28 15.99 10.27 -1.07
C LYS A 28 14.62 9.83 -1.62
N VAL A 29 14.06 8.74 -1.07
CA VAL A 29 12.78 8.19 -1.51
C VAL A 29 11.63 9.15 -1.19
N VAL A 30 11.63 9.75 0.01
CA VAL A 30 10.59 10.71 0.43
C VAL A 30 10.76 12.09 -0.25
N GLY A 31 11.96 12.41 -0.76
CA GLY A 31 12.24 13.67 -1.45
C GLY A 31 12.45 14.85 -0.49
N ILE A 32 13.13 14.63 0.65
CA ILE A 32 13.50 15.68 1.62
C ILE A 32 14.99 15.63 1.96
N SER A 33 15.50 16.68 2.62
CA SER A 33 16.90 16.72 3.05
C SER A 33 17.17 15.63 4.09
N HIS A 34 18.43 15.14 4.14
CA HIS A 34 18.86 14.16 5.14
C HIS A 34 18.64 14.67 6.58
N ALA A 35 18.96 15.95 6.84
CA ALA A 35 18.73 16.56 8.16
C ALA A 35 17.23 16.62 8.51
N GLY A 36 16.36 16.93 7.54
CA GLY A 36 14.91 16.91 7.71
C GLY A 36 14.39 15.50 8.02
N MET A 37 14.86 14.49 7.28
CA MET A 37 14.51 13.09 7.53
C MET A 37 14.99 12.65 8.93
N PHE A 38 16.21 12.99 9.33
CA PHE A 38 16.70 12.63 10.65
C PHE A 38 15.82 13.19 11.77
N LYS A 39 15.44 14.48 11.69
CA LYS A 39 14.50 15.10 12.65
C LYS A 39 13.14 14.40 12.68
N LEU A 40 12.62 14.05 11.50
CA LEU A 40 11.35 13.35 11.35
C LEU A 40 11.41 11.96 11.99
N LEU A 41 12.47 11.18 11.72
CA LEU A 41 12.66 9.86 12.31
C LEU A 41 12.76 9.93 13.83
N LYS A 42 13.49 10.94 14.39
CA LYS A 42 13.52 11.15 15.84
C LYS A 42 12.17 11.46 16.44
N LYS A 43 11.31 12.22 15.73
CA LYS A 43 9.93 12.48 16.13
C LYS A 43 9.09 11.20 16.14
N LEU A 44 9.20 10.37 15.09
CA LEU A 44 8.49 9.09 14.99
C LEU A 44 8.96 8.09 16.06
N GLU A 45 10.27 8.03 16.31
CA GLU A 45 10.86 7.19 17.36
C GLU A 45 10.33 7.58 18.76
N LYS A 46 10.30 8.90 19.08
CA LYS A 46 9.74 9.40 20.34
C LYS A 46 8.26 9.05 20.53
N ARG A 47 7.50 8.90 19.43
CA ARG A 47 6.09 8.49 19.43
C ARG A 47 5.92 6.96 19.35
N GLU A 48 7.02 6.21 19.39
CA GLU A 48 7.04 4.74 19.29
C GLU A 48 6.37 4.19 18.01
N ILE A 49 6.36 5.01 16.95
CA ILE A 49 5.85 4.61 15.63
C ILE A 49 6.88 3.72 14.90
N ILE A 50 8.15 4.00 15.09
CA ILE A 50 9.26 3.27 14.49
C ILE A 50 10.24 2.77 15.54
N LYS A 51 10.91 1.66 15.19
CA LYS A 51 12.02 1.08 15.98
C LYS A 51 13.34 1.21 15.21
N PRO A 52 14.37 1.84 15.82
CA PRO A 52 15.71 1.81 15.26
C PRO A 52 16.38 0.47 15.59
N LYS A 53 17.06 -0.10 14.60
CA LYS A 53 17.95 -1.26 14.77
C LYS A 53 19.34 -0.92 14.27
N ARG A 54 20.35 -1.09 15.11
CA ARG A 54 21.75 -0.87 14.71
C ARG A 54 22.31 -2.10 14.01
N ILE A 55 22.83 -1.90 12.80
CA ILE A 55 23.50 -2.93 12.01
C ILE A 55 24.90 -2.37 11.64
N GLY A 56 25.93 -2.80 12.33
CA GLY A 56 27.27 -2.23 12.20
C GLY A 56 27.28 -0.72 12.53
N LYS A 57 27.69 0.11 11.57
CA LYS A 57 27.70 1.58 11.69
C LYS A 57 26.37 2.24 11.26
N ALA A 58 25.45 1.49 10.67
CA ALA A 58 24.17 2.02 10.20
C ALA A 58 23.07 1.84 11.23
N VAL A 59 22.09 2.77 11.23
CA VAL A 59 20.82 2.64 11.94
C VAL A 59 19.74 2.46 10.90
N ILE A 60 19.06 1.31 10.95
CA ILE A 60 17.92 0.97 10.09
C ILE A 60 16.63 1.18 10.88
N TYR A 61 15.61 1.68 10.21
CA TYR A 61 14.32 1.99 10.82
C TYR A 61 13.22 1.09 10.24
N SER A 62 12.39 0.54 11.11
CA SER A 62 11.20 -0.22 10.76
C SER A 62 10.00 0.28 11.57
N LEU A 63 8.78 0.01 11.08
CA LEU A 63 7.55 0.34 11.83
C LEU A 63 7.39 -0.62 13.03
N ASP A 64 6.91 -0.11 14.15
CA ASP A 64 6.51 -0.95 15.29
C ASP A 64 5.07 -1.43 15.11
N LEU A 65 4.89 -2.54 14.42
CA LEU A 65 3.56 -3.11 14.15
C LEU A 65 2.88 -3.71 15.41
N ASN A 66 3.58 -3.83 16.53
CA ASN A 66 2.96 -4.22 17.81
C ASN A 66 2.23 -3.04 18.48
N ASN A 67 2.59 -1.80 18.11
CA ASN A 67 1.95 -0.61 18.63
C ASN A 67 0.65 -0.31 17.88
N SER A 68 -0.48 -0.23 18.58
CA SER A 68 -1.79 0.07 17.99
C SER A 68 -1.85 1.46 17.35
N VAL A 69 -1.13 2.44 17.88
CA VAL A 69 -1.03 3.79 17.28
C VAL A 69 -0.36 3.71 15.93
N THR A 70 0.74 2.95 15.80
CA THR A 70 1.42 2.74 14.52
C THR A 70 0.49 2.18 13.45
N LYS A 71 -0.35 1.18 13.81
CA LYS A 71 -1.33 0.62 12.88
C LYS A 71 -2.31 1.68 12.38
N ARG A 72 -2.83 2.53 13.27
CA ARG A 72 -3.74 3.62 12.89
C ARG A 72 -3.07 4.69 12.04
N GLU A 73 -1.80 5.00 12.31
CA GLU A 73 -1.03 5.93 11.46
C GLU A 73 -0.80 5.36 10.04
N ILE A 74 -0.56 4.04 9.93
CA ILE A 74 -0.46 3.35 8.63
C ILE A 74 -1.80 3.41 7.89
N GLU A 75 -2.90 3.03 8.53
CA GLU A 75 -4.24 3.07 7.96
C GLU A 75 -4.62 4.48 7.48
N MET A 76 -4.30 5.50 8.28
CA MET A 76 -4.49 6.90 7.91
C MET A 76 -3.63 7.30 6.72
N ALA A 77 -2.35 6.92 6.70
CA ALA A 77 -1.44 7.22 5.59
C ALA A 77 -1.94 6.61 4.27
N LEU A 78 -2.37 5.33 4.30
CA LEU A 78 -2.96 4.63 3.15
C LEU A 78 -4.27 5.30 2.69
N THR A 79 -5.13 5.70 3.63
CA THR A 79 -6.39 6.40 3.32
C THR A 79 -6.13 7.74 2.64
N LEU A 80 -5.20 8.55 3.16
CA LEU A 80 -4.82 9.82 2.57
C LEU A 80 -4.19 9.66 1.19
N GLU A 81 -3.43 8.57 0.98
CA GLU A 81 -2.88 8.25 -0.33
C GLU A 81 -4.00 7.93 -1.33
N ALA A 82 -4.98 7.08 -0.94
CA ALA A 82 -6.12 6.72 -1.79
C ALA A 82 -6.97 7.93 -2.21
N GLN A 83 -7.09 8.95 -1.36
CA GLN A 83 -7.83 10.17 -1.68
C GLN A 83 -7.25 10.96 -2.86
N ASN A 84 -5.95 10.81 -3.17
CA ASN A 84 -5.37 11.40 -4.38
C ASN A 84 -5.81 10.67 -5.66
N TYR A 85 -6.46 9.52 -5.51
CA TYR A 85 -7.00 8.69 -6.57
C TYR A 85 -8.52 8.54 -6.46
N ALA A 86 -9.21 9.62 -6.05
CA ALA A 86 -10.63 9.66 -5.73
C ALA A 86 -11.51 9.04 -6.83
N LYS A 87 -11.21 9.33 -8.10
CA LYS A 87 -11.90 8.73 -9.25
C LYS A 87 -11.89 7.19 -9.19
N TRP A 88 -10.74 6.59 -8.95
CA TRP A 88 -10.60 5.14 -8.88
C TRP A 88 -11.17 4.56 -7.59
N LEU A 89 -11.09 5.33 -6.51
CA LEU A 89 -11.75 4.98 -5.25
C LEU A 89 -13.26 4.87 -5.45
N GLU A 90 -13.90 5.87 -6.06
CA GLU A 90 -15.34 5.88 -6.37
C GLU A 90 -15.70 4.75 -7.34
N GLU A 91 -14.89 4.58 -8.41
CA GLU A 91 -15.11 3.55 -9.43
C GLU A 91 -15.16 2.14 -8.86
N PHE A 92 -14.26 1.82 -7.93
CA PHE A 92 -14.16 0.49 -7.34
C PHE A 92 -14.87 0.32 -5.99
N MET A 93 -15.48 1.36 -5.43
CA MET A 93 -16.20 1.31 -4.14
C MET A 93 -17.31 0.25 -4.12
N VAL A 94 -17.93 -0.02 -5.26
CA VAL A 94 -18.97 -1.06 -5.43
C VAL A 94 -18.48 -2.49 -5.08
N LEU A 95 -17.19 -2.70 -4.98
CA LEU A 95 -16.58 -3.99 -4.62
C LEU A 95 -16.24 -4.09 -3.13
N ARG A 96 -16.33 -3.00 -2.37
CA ARG A 96 -15.91 -2.93 -0.97
C ARG A 96 -16.58 -3.97 -0.08
N ASP A 97 -17.89 -4.16 -0.23
CA ASP A 97 -18.68 -5.04 0.63
C ASP A 97 -18.52 -6.54 0.31
N ILE A 98 -17.87 -6.86 -0.81
CA ILE A 98 -17.63 -8.23 -1.28
C ILE A 98 -16.14 -8.57 -1.40
N SER A 99 -15.26 -7.73 -0.84
CA SER A 99 -13.81 -7.94 -0.84
C SER A 99 -13.17 -7.44 0.45
N GLU A 100 -12.00 -7.98 0.77
CA GLU A 100 -11.21 -7.55 1.92
C GLU A 100 -10.52 -6.22 1.65
N PHE A 101 -9.83 -6.10 0.50
CA PHE A 101 -9.18 -4.87 0.06
C PHE A 101 -8.93 -4.88 -1.45
N ALA A 102 -8.66 -3.69 -1.99
CA ALA A 102 -8.27 -3.51 -3.38
C ALA A 102 -7.02 -2.62 -3.50
N VAL A 103 -6.12 -2.98 -4.42
CA VAL A 103 -4.91 -2.24 -4.73
C VAL A 103 -4.87 -1.89 -6.21
N LEU A 104 -4.92 -0.60 -6.53
CA LEU A 104 -4.70 -0.08 -7.88
C LEU A 104 -3.19 -0.03 -8.15
N PHE A 105 -2.73 -0.51 -9.31
CA PHE A 105 -1.30 -0.50 -9.63
C PHE A 105 -1.05 -0.29 -11.13
N GLY A 106 0.19 -0.44 -11.58
CA GLY A 106 0.55 -0.36 -12.99
C GLY A 106 0.68 1.07 -13.53
N SER A 107 0.48 1.24 -14.83
CA SER A 107 0.71 2.50 -15.53
C SER A 107 -0.30 3.60 -15.15
N VAL A 108 -1.51 3.23 -14.78
CA VAL A 108 -2.61 4.14 -14.47
C VAL A 108 -2.33 5.04 -13.26
N ILE A 109 -1.52 4.57 -12.30
CA ILE A 109 -1.13 5.37 -11.14
C ILE A 109 -0.01 6.38 -11.45
N LYS A 110 0.74 6.18 -12.53
CA LYS A 110 1.83 7.08 -12.97
C LYS A 110 1.30 8.17 -13.90
N ASP A 111 0.55 7.77 -14.90
CA ASP A 111 -0.11 8.68 -15.84
C ASP A 111 -1.41 8.06 -16.34
N GLU A 112 -2.52 8.55 -15.79
CA GLU A 112 -3.86 8.08 -16.14
C GLU A 112 -4.18 8.27 -17.61
N LYS A 113 -3.69 9.37 -18.23
CA LYS A 113 -4.04 9.68 -19.62
C LYS A 113 -3.38 8.72 -20.60
N SER A 114 -2.11 8.40 -20.40
CA SER A 114 -1.35 7.52 -21.29
C SER A 114 -1.56 6.02 -21.01
N ALA A 115 -2.08 5.65 -19.84
CA ALA A 115 -2.36 4.28 -19.49
C ALA A 115 -3.38 3.66 -20.45
N LYS A 116 -3.09 2.45 -20.95
CA LYS A 116 -3.99 1.72 -21.86
C LYS A 116 -5.04 0.90 -21.13
N ASP A 117 -4.74 0.46 -19.94
CA ASP A 117 -5.52 -0.43 -19.08
C ASP A 117 -5.48 0.03 -17.62
N ILE A 118 -6.28 -0.64 -16.81
CA ILE A 118 -6.42 -0.41 -15.38
C ILE A 118 -6.06 -1.72 -14.68
N ASP A 119 -4.90 -1.75 -14.03
CA ASP A 119 -4.47 -2.93 -13.28
C ASP A 119 -4.95 -2.84 -11.83
N ILE A 120 -5.67 -3.86 -11.36
CA ILE A 120 -6.19 -3.92 -10.00
C ILE A 120 -6.03 -5.31 -9.40
N LEU A 121 -5.51 -5.35 -8.17
CA LEU A 121 -5.54 -6.52 -7.31
C LEU A 121 -6.73 -6.41 -6.36
N ILE A 122 -7.54 -7.46 -6.30
CA ILE A 122 -8.64 -7.59 -5.33
C ILE A 122 -8.39 -8.85 -4.51
N VAL A 123 -8.43 -8.70 -3.21
CA VAL A 123 -8.39 -9.83 -2.27
C VAL A 123 -9.77 -10.00 -1.65
N ALA A 124 -10.33 -11.20 -1.77
CA ALA A 124 -11.70 -11.51 -1.34
C ALA A 124 -11.87 -12.99 -1.01
N ASP A 125 -12.93 -13.33 -0.30
CA ASP A 125 -13.32 -14.73 -0.12
C ASP A 125 -13.67 -15.39 -1.47
N LYS A 126 -13.28 -16.65 -1.65
CA LYS A 126 -13.53 -17.41 -2.89
C LYS A 126 -15.01 -17.48 -3.27
N LYS A 127 -15.92 -17.48 -2.28
CA LYS A 127 -17.37 -17.45 -2.51
C LYS A 127 -17.85 -16.21 -3.28
N ASP A 128 -17.11 -15.08 -3.19
CA ASP A 128 -17.47 -13.81 -3.83
C ASP A 128 -16.77 -13.59 -5.18
N PHE A 129 -15.85 -14.48 -5.60
CA PHE A 129 -15.10 -14.36 -6.87
C PHE A 129 -15.99 -14.20 -8.09
N ASN A 130 -17.07 -14.98 -8.18
CA ASN A 130 -18.01 -14.88 -9.30
C ASN A 130 -18.72 -13.52 -9.32
N LYS A 131 -19.12 -12.98 -8.17
CA LYS A 131 -19.75 -11.66 -8.06
C LYS A 131 -18.78 -10.56 -8.50
N ILE A 132 -17.52 -10.63 -8.03
CA ILE A 132 -16.48 -9.68 -8.40
C ILE A 132 -16.23 -9.72 -9.91
N ASN A 133 -16.02 -10.92 -10.48
CA ASN A 133 -15.79 -11.08 -11.91
C ASN A 133 -16.95 -10.52 -12.76
N ASN A 134 -18.20 -10.72 -12.35
CA ASN A 134 -19.35 -10.17 -13.04
C ASN A 134 -19.37 -8.64 -12.98
N LYS A 135 -19.14 -8.04 -11.81
CA LYS A 135 -19.03 -6.58 -11.67
C LYS A 135 -17.89 -5.99 -12.52
N ILE A 136 -16.74 -6.66 -12.59
CA ILE A 136 -15.62 -6.24 -13.46
C ILE A 136 -16.00 -6.35 -14.95
N LYS A 137 -16.69 -7.43 -15.36
CA LYS A 137 -17.18 -7.58 -16.74
C LYS A 137 -18.13 -6.44 -17.11
N ASP A 138 -19.05 -6.06 -16.21
CA ASP A 138 -19.97 -4.97 -16.46
C ASP A 138 -19.27 -3.62 -16.54
N LYS A 139 -18.30 -3.36 -15.67
CA LYS A 139 -17.45 -2.16 -15.75
C LYS A 139 -16.67 -2.09 -17.07
N ASN A 140 -16.15 -3.20 -17.54
CA ASN A 140 -15.43 -3.28 -18.83
C ASN A 140 -16.31 -2.97 -20.06
N LYS A 141 -17.65 -3.00 -19.94
CA LYS A 141 -18.57 -2.57 -21.00
C LYS A 141 -18.73 -1.05 -21.06
N ILE A 142 -18.47 -0.36 -19.94
CA ILE A 142 -18.74 1.07 -19.76
C ILE A 142 -17.46 1.89 -19.82
N LEU A 143 -16.37 1.36 -19.26
CA LEU A 143 -15.09 2.06 -19.18
C LEU A 143 -14.34 2.03 -20.51
N ASN A 144 -13.72 3.16 -20.87
CA ASN A 144 -12.89 3.28 -22.08
C ASN A 144 -11.58 2.49 -22.00
N LYS A 145 -11.18 2.07 -20.78
CA LYS A 145 -9.96 1.30 -20.52
C LYS A 145 -10.34 -0.05 -19.93
N LYS A 146 -9.66 -1.10 -20.40
CA LYS A 146 -9.89 -2.46 -19.91
C LYS A 146 -9.32 -2.63 -18.51
N ILE A 147 -10.08 -3.26 -17.62
CA ILE A 147 -9.61 -3.65 -16.28
C ILE A 147 -8.92 -5.00 -16.38
N HIS A 148 -7.67 -5.04 -15.97
CA HIS A 148 -6.90 -6.27 -15.74
C HIS A 148 -6.97 -6.60 -14.24
N LEU A 149 -7.74 -7.63 -13.93
CA LEU A 149 -7.99 -8.07 -12.57
C LEU A 149 -7.01 -9.16 -12.16
N ILE A 150 -6.31 -8.96 -11.05
CA ILE A 150 -5.72 -10.04 -10.26
C ILE A 150 -6.66 -10.29 -9.09
N LEU A 151 -7.17 -11.51 -8.95
CA LEU A 151 -8.10 -11.90 -7.90
C LEU A 151 -7.50 -13.03 -7.07
N GLN A 152 -7.36 -12.81 -5.76
CA GLN A 152 -6.79 -13.77 -4.82
C GLN A 152 -7.65 -13.89 -3.56
N SER A 153 -7.62 -15.07 -2.93
CA SER A 153 -8.10 -15.21 -1.56
C SER A 153 -7.07 -14.66 -0.56
N PRO A 154 -7.50 -14.34 0.69
CA PRO A 154 -6.58 -13.91 1.75
C PRO A 154 -5.42 -14.88 1.98
N ASP A 155 -5.66 -16.19 1.88
CA ASP A 155 -4.63 -17.21 2.06
C ASP A 155 -3.63 -17.26 0.90
N GLU A 156 -4.11 -17.13 -0.34
CA GLU A 156 -3.25 -17.04 -1.53
C GLU A 156 -2.37 -15.81 -1.45
N PHE A 157 -2.94 -14.65 -1.09
CA PHE A 157 -2.19 -13.42 -0.91
C PHE A 157 -1.12 -13.56 0.20
N LYS A 158 -1.48 -14.08 1.37
CA LYS A 158 -0.53 -14.36 2.48
C LYS A 158 0.60 -15.28 2.03
N LYS A 159 0.27 -16.35 1.29
CA LYS A 159 1.26 -17.30 0.76
C LYS A 159 2.24 -16.60 -0.18
N ASP A 160 1.75 -15.77 -1.10
CA ASP A 160 2.60 -15.02 -2.03
C ASP A 160 3.53 -14.06 -1.30
N ILE A 161 3.03 -13.32 -0.30
CA ILE A 161 3.86 -12.43 0.52
C ILE A 161 4.92 -13.22 1.30
N ASN A 162 4.56 -14.36 1.91
CA ASN A 162 5.49 -15.21 2.67
C ASN A 162 6.59 -15.79 1.76
N ASN A 163 6.23 -16.19 0.56
CA ASN A 163 7.14 -16.72 -0.45
C ASN A 163 7.95 -15.62 -1.18
N LYS A 164 7.78 -14.36 -0.77
CA LYS A 164 8.45 -13.20 -1.39
C LYS A 164 8.22 -13.15 -2.90
N ASN A 165 6.98 -13.40 -3.35
CA ASN A 165 6.59 -13.30 -4.75
C ASN A 165 6.88 -11.87 -5.25
N LYS A 166 7.80 -11.75 -6.20
CA LYS A 166 8.30 -10.45 -6.69
C LYS A 166 7.20 -9.57 -7.25
N VAL A 167 6.25 -10.16 -7.98
CA VAL A 167 5.13 -9.40 -8.58
C VAL A 167 4.24 -8.84 -7.48
N MET A 168 3.89 -9.66 -6.48
CA MET A 168 3.03 -9.24 -5.39
C MET A 168 3.69 -8.17 -4.51
N LEU A 169 4.99 -8.34 -4.22
CA LEU A 169 5.76 -7.33 -3.49
C LEU A 169 5.82 -6.00 -4.25
N GLU A 170 6.00 -6.03 -5.57
CA GLU A 170 6.01 -4.80 -6.38
C GLU A 170 4.63 -4.14 -6.43
N ILE A 171 3.54 -4.92 -6.51
CA ILE A 171 2.17 -4.40 -6.43
C ILE A 171 1.95 -3.68 -5.10
N ILE A 172 2.37 -4.25 -3.97
CA ILE A 172 2.23 -3.59 -2.66
C ILE A 172 3.12 -2.36 -2.56
N LYS A 173 4.36 -2.46 -3.00
CA LYS A 173 5.34 -1.38 -2.94
C LYS A 173 4.90 -0.14 -3.71
N SER A 174 4.43 -0.32 -4.93
CA SER A 174 4.10 0.78 -5.84
C SER A 174 2.60 1.10 -5.92
N GLY A 175 1.73 0.16 -5.53
CA GLY A 175 0.28 0.29 -5.67
C GLY A 175 -0.39 1.19 -4.63
N ILE A 176 -1.63 1.54 -4.90
CA ILE A 176 -2.50 2.38 -4.06
C ILE A 176 -3.60 1.53 -3.47
N VAL A 177 -3.64 1.40 -2.16
CA VAL A 177 -4.70 0.66 -1.44
C VAL A 177 -5.96 1.53 -1.44
N LEU A 178 -6.89 1.25 -2.36
CA LEU A 178 -8.10 2.05 -2.53
C LEU A 178 -9.04 1.94 -1.31
N PHE A 179 -9.24 0.74 -0.79
CA PHE A 179 -10.03 0.48 0.41
C PHE A 179 -9.53 -0.79 1.11
N GLY A 180 -9.99 -1.04 2.35
CA GLY A 180 -9.56 -2.18 3.17
C GLY A 180 -8.18 -2.00 3.80
N GLN A 181 -7.81 -0.76 4.15
CA GLN A 181 -6.51 -0.40 4.73
C GLN A 181 -6.22 -1.18 6.01
N GLU A 182 -7.22 -1.38 6.86
CA GLU A 182 -7.11 -2.16 8.09
C GLU A 182 -6.80 -3.65 7.81
N LYS A 183 -7.40 -4.20 6.76
CA LYS A 183 -7.25 -5.62 6.39
C LYS A 183 -5.85 -5.92 5.88
N ILE A 184 -5.35 -5.11 4.94
CA ILE A 184 -3.99 -5.28 4.44
C ILE A 184 -2.94 -5.02 5.53
N THR A 185 -3.16 -4.03 6.42
CA THR A 185 -2.27 -3.76 7.56
C THR A 185 -2.18 -5.00 8.47
N LYS A 186 -3.32 -5.62 8.78
CA LYS A 186 -3.39 -6.84 9.59
C LYS A 186 -2.69 -8.04 8.92
N ILE A 187 -2.83 -8.19 7.59
CA ILE A 187 -2.19 -9.30 6.86
C ILE A 187 -0.67 -9.15 6.84
N LEU A 188 -0.17 -7.91 6.71
CA LEU A 188 1.27 -7.62 6.67
C LEU A 188 1.89 -7.48 8.08
N GLU A 189 1.08 -7.53 9.14
CA GLU A 189 1.56 -7.58 10.52
C GLU A 189 2.38 -8.86 10.75
N GLY A 190 3.60 -8.71 11.24
CA GLY A 190 4.50 -9.85 11.51
C GLY A 190 5.42 -10.24 10.34
N LYS A 191 5.59 -9.37 9.34
CA LYS A 191 6.56 -9.54 8.24
C LYS A 191 7.86 -8.80 8.50
#